data_508361ed5b6e3199b56327671325aef4
#
_entry.id   508361ed5b6e3199b56327671325aef4
#
_cell.length_a   1.000
_cell.length_b   1.000
_cell.length_c   1.000
_cell.angle_alpha   90.00
_cell.angle_beta   90.00
_cell.angle_gamma   90.00
#
_symmetry.space_group_name_H-M   'P 1'
#
loop_
_entity.id
_entity.type
_entity.pdbx_description
1 polymer ?
#
loop_
_entity_poly.entity_id
_entity_poly.type
_entity_poly.pdbx_seq_one_letter_code
_entity_poly.pdbx_strand_id
1 'polypeptide(L)'
;MTSSEKERPTFTAGNATLPDCPLRATAFGFLGEPSETSRIRMSTRPSPHLQLTSPGADIFVPEETLGLEPAVARTTHLCIGAHPDDIEAMAYHGIAACFGRTDRWFGGIILTQGAGSARSGVYADFTDEQMVQVRRREQRKAAYVGDYSFQVQLGYSSAKIKERSVPALDQDLRQILLLASPEVVYLHQPADKHDTHLATLAHALKALRSLPAAKRPAEVYGCEGWRNLDWLNDDEKKLLDVSAYPGLASALMGVFDSQNSGGKRYDLALPARRTANATFHNPHTVDAYQGITWAMDLTPLVRDETLSPLTFVQAQLDRFRADVTARVERYF
;
A
#
# COMPACT_ATOMS: atom_id res chain seq x y z
N MET A 1 -60.95 -19.07 13.04
CA MET A 1 -61.54 -19.21 11.70
C MET A 1 -60.98 -18.06 10.88
N THR A 2 -60.09 -18.22 9.92
CA THR A 2 -59.67 -19.27 9.00
C THR A 2 -58.20 -19.05 8.66
N SER A 3 -57.41 -20.13 8.67
CA SER A 3 -56.02 -20.21 8.24
C SER A 3 -55.95 -20.09 6.71
N SER A 4 -55.01 -19.30 6.20
CA SER A 4 -54.56 -19.39 4.80
C SER A 4 -53.10 -19.79 4.76
N GLU A 5 -52.86 -21.07 4.45
CA GLU A 5 -51.55 -21.60 4.07
C GLU A 5 -51.10 -20.94 2.76
N LYS A 6 -49.88 -20.38 2.75
CA LYS A 6 -49.18 -19.97 1.53
C LYS A 6 -48.22 -21.09 1.14
N GLU A 7 -48.48 -21.67 -0.02
CA GLU A 7 -47.63 -22.65 -0.69
C GLU A 7 -46.23 -22.11 -0.98
N ARG A 8 -45.22 -22.96 -0.73
CA ARG A 8 -43.83 -22.71 -1.11
C ARG A 8 -43.62 -23.20 -2.55
N PRO A 9 -42.93 -22.44 -3.41
CA PRO A 9 -42.58 -22.94 -4.73
C PRO A 9 -41.43 -23.97 -4.63
N THR A 10 -41.66 -25.15 -5.22
CA THR A 10 -40.64 -26.19 -5.43
C THR A 10 -39.76 -25.84 -6.62
N PHE A 11 -38.44 -25.71 -6.37
CA PHE A 11 -37.47 -25.59 -7.43
C PHE A 11 -37.07 -26.99 -7.94
N THR A 12 -37.37 -27.27 -9.20
CA THR A 12 -36.85 -28.44 -9.92
C THR A 12 -35.42 -28.11 -10.42
N ALA A 13 -34.46 -28.96 -10.07
CA ALA A 13 -33.07 -28.88 -10.56
C ALA A 13 -33.05 -29.25 -12.05
N GLY A 14 -32.75 -28.28 -12.91
CA GLY A 14 -32.44 -28.50 -14.31
C GLY A 14 -30.94 -28.80 -14.47
N ASN A 15 -30.62 -29.99 -15.00
CA ASN A 15 -29.25 -30.37 -15.39
C ASN A 15 -28.78 -29.48 -16.56
N ALA A 16 -27.87 -28.57 -16.27
CA ALA A 16 -27.10 -27.84 -17.30
C ALA A 16 -25.77 -28.58 -17.51
N THR A 17 -25.62 -29.23 -18.64
CA THR A 17 -24.38 -29.80 -19.14
C THR A 17 -23.45 -28.65 -19.60
N LEU A 18 -22.24 -28.63 -19.06
CA LEU A 18 -21.17 -27.70 -19.50
C LEU A 18 -20.64 -28.14 -20.87
N PRO A 19 -20.31 -27.19 -21.79
CA PRO A 19 -19.72 -27.53 -23.06
C PRO A 19 -18.24 -27.91 -22.92
N ASP A 20 -17.83 -28.95 -23.63
CA ASP A 20 -16.45 -29.44 -23.73
C ASP A 20 -15.50 -28.38 -24.28
N CYS A 21 -14.41 -28.16 -23.55
CA CYS A 21 -13.29 -27.32 -24.01
C CYS A 21 -12.23 -28.24 -24.69
N PRO A 22 -11.93 -28.08 -25.97
CA PRO A 22 -10.94 -28.92 -26.65
C PRO A 22 -9.51 -28.50 -26.28
N LEU A 23 -8.80 -29.30 -25.53
CA LEU A 23 -7.35 -29.25 -25.36
C LEU A 23 -6.67 -29.51 -26.70
N ARG A 24 -6.07 -28.51 -27.32
CA ARG A 24 -5.14 -28.68 -28.44
C ARG A 24 -3.77 -29.03 -27.90
N ALA A 25 -3.39 -30.29 -28.06
CA ALA A 25 -2.01 -30.75 -28.01
C ALA A 25 -1.27 -30.27 -29.27
N THR A 26 -0.32 -29.36 -29.13
CA THR A 26 0.64 -29.02 -30.20
C THR A 26 1.90 -29.84 -29.98
N ALA A 27 2.20 -30.66 -30.99
CA ALA A 27 3.38 -31.51 -31.08
C ALA A 27 4.67 -30.67 -31.14
N PHE A 28 5.67 -31.08 -30.35
CA PHE A 28 7.05 -30.60 -30.45
C PHE A 28 7.68 -31.08 -31.77
N GLY A 29 8.04 -30.15 -32.64
CA GLY A 29 8.93 -30.40 -33.77
C GLY A 29 10.37 -30.11 -33.38
N PHE A 30 11.22 -31.11 -33.42
CA PHE A 30 12.68 -31.03 -33.33
C PHE A 30 13.26 -30.50 -34.66
N LEU A 31 14.37 -29.78 -34.53
CA LEU A 31 15.52 -29.61 -35.42
C LEU A 31 15.79 -28.15 -35.87
N GLY A 32 17.00 -27.73 -35.53
CA GLY A 32 17.68 -26.59 -36.07
C GLY A 32 18.80 -26.14 -35.17
N GLU A 33 20.04 -26.58 -35.39
CA GLU A 33 21.22 -26.05 -34.71
C GLU A 33 21.41 -24.57 -35.08
N PRO A 34 21.70 -23.68 -34.10
CA PRO A 34 22.04 -22.30 -34.43
C PRO A 34 23.52 -22.15 -34.75
N SER A 35 23.75 -21.56 -35.93
CA SER A 35 25.07 -21.13 -36.42
C SER A 35 25.74 -20.13 -35.44
N GLU A 36 27.00 -20.37 -35.16
CA GLU A 36 27.93 -19.42 -34.57
C GLU A 36 27.99 -18.13 -35.41
N THR A 37 27.60 -17.01 -34.83
CA THR A 37 28.19 -15.67 -34.95
C THR A 37 27.20 -14.60 -34.56
N SER A 38 27.21 -14.27 -33.28
CA SER A 38 26.97 -12.90 -32.79
C SER A 38 27.18 -12.89 -31.26
N ARG A 39 28.43 -12.83 -30.82
CA ARG A 39 28.74 -12.52 -29.43
C ARG A 39 28.43 -11.06 -29.19
N ILE A 40 27.18 -10.74 -28.85
CA ILE A 40 26.86 -9.48 -28.17
C ILE A 40 27.60 -9.56 -26.83
N ARG A 41 28.67 -8.77 -26.70
CA ARG A 41 29.30 -8.49 -25.40
C ARG A 41 28.25 -7.80 -24.52
N MET A 42 27.47 -8.56 -23.79
CA MET A 42 26.74 -8.02 -22.64
C MET A 42 27.79 -7.47 -21.67
N SER A 43 27.82 -6.16 -21.56
CA SER A 43 28.55 -5.46 -20.51
C SER A 43 28.06 -5.99 -19.18
N THR A 44 28.82 -6.88 -18.56
CA THR A 44 28.59 -7.35 -17.19
C THR A 44 29.02 -6.24 -16.23
N ARG A 45 28.24 -5.16 -16.17
CA ARG A 45 28.25 -4.38 -14.93
C ARG A 45 27.58 -5.29 -13.90
N PRO A 46 28.23 -5.60 -12.76
CA PRO A 46 27.55 -6.34 -11.70
C PRO A 46 26.30 -5.56 -11.34
N SER A 47 25.14 -6.21 -11.41
CA SER A 47 23.90 -5.63 -10.88
C SER A 47 24.18 -5.27 -9.42
N PRO A 48 23.80 -4.08 -8.97
CA PRO A 48 24.00 -3.70 -7.57
C PRO A 48 23.23 -4.70 -6.71
N HIS A 49 23.95 -5.54 -5.97
CA HIS A 49 23.35 -6.41 -4.98
C HIS A 49 22.71 -5.55 -3.90
N LEU A 50 21.40 -5.72 -3.68
CA LEU A 50 20.70 -5.03 -2.60
C LEU A 50 21.19 -5.58 -1.26
N GLN A 51 21.96 -4.80 -0.54
CA GLN A 51 22.46 -5.13 0.80
C GLN A 51 21.88 -4.15 1.81
N LEU A 52 20.90 -4.63 2.59
CA LEU A 52 20.31 -3.84 3.66
C LEU A 52 21.25 -3.83 4.87
N THR A 53 21.38 -2.66 5.47
CA THR A 53 22.27 -2.43 6.63
C THR A 53 21.58 -2.83 7.94
N SER A 54 20.24 -2.86 7.97
CA SER A 54 19.49 -3.28 9.15
C SER A 54 19.65 -4.78 9.41
N PRO A 55 20.21 -5.20 10.57
CA PRO A 55 20.36 -6.61 10.90
C PRO A 55 19.03 -7.32 11.19
N GLY A 56 17.97 -6.54 11.45
CA GLY A 56 16.61 -7.04 11.68
C GLY A 56 15.74 -7.09 10.44
N ALA A 57 16.29 -6.73 9.27
CA ALA A 57 15.53 -6.71 8.03
C ALA A 57 15.02 -8.09 7.65
N ASP A 58 13.75 -8.13 7.26
CA ASP A 58 13.06 -9.28 6.75
C ASP A 58 12.66 -9.01 5.30
N ILE A 59 13.11 -9.86 4.40
CA ILE A 59 12.86 -9.73 2.97
C ILE A 59 12.01 -10.92 2.54
N PHE A 60 10.94 -10.63 1.82
CA PHE A 60 10.03 -11.64 1.30
C PHE A 60 9.66 -11.33 -0.16
N VAL A 61 9.83 -12.32 -1.02
CA VAL A 61 9.39 -12.31 -2.42
C VAL A 61 8.33 -13.41 -2.55
N PRO A 62 7.04 -13.06 -2.75
CA PRO A 62 5.96 -14.07 -2.87
C PRO A 62 6.14 -15.05 -4.01
N GLU A 63 6.70 -14.59 -5.14
CA GLU A 63 7.02 -15.45 -6.29
C GLU A 63 8.35 -16.20 -6.04
N GLU A 64 8.27 -17.45 -5.60
CA GLU A 64 9.43 -18.24 -5.13
C GLU A 64 10.54 -18.42 -6.18
N THR A 65 10.20 -18.35 -7.46
CA THR A 65 11.17 -18.51 -8.57
C THR A 65 11.88 -17.19 -8.93
N LEU A 66 11.43 -16.06 -8.39
CA LEU A 66 11.96 -14.75 -8.69
C LEU A 66 12.98 -14.31 -7.63
N GLY A 67 14.17 -13.88 -8.07
CA GLY A 67 15.17 -13.29 -7.18
C GLY A 67 14.73 -11.91 -6.66
N LEU A 68 15.34 -11.45 -5.56
CA LEU A 68 15.02 -10.18 -4.93
C LEU A 68 15.22 -8.97 -5.87
N GLU A 69 16.38 -8.88 -6.50
CA GLU A 69 16.69 -7.72 -7.36
C GLU A 69 15.71 -7.60 -8.55
N PRO A 70 15.39 -8.67 -9.29
CA PRO A 70 14.33 -8.61 -10.31
C PRO A 70 12.97 -8.24 -9.73
N ALA A 71 12.60 -8.75 -8.56
CA ALA A 71 11.33 -8.42 -7.91
C ALA A 71 11.24 -6.93 -7.56
N VAL A 72 12.31 -6.36 -7.02
CA VAL A 72 12.39 -4.93 -6.72
C VAL A 72 12.40 -4.10 -8.01
N ALA A 73 13.21 -4.47 -8.99
CA ALA A 73 13.40 -3.70 -10.22
C ALA A 73 12.15 -3.61 -11.11
N ARG A 74 11.24 -4.61 -11.07
CA ARG A 74 9.98 -4.57 -11.84
C ARG A 74 8.86 -3.75 -11.18
N THR A 75 9.08 -3.30 -9.93
CA THR A 75 8.03 -2.64 -9.12
C THR A 75 7.68 -1.26 -9.69
N THR A 76 6.40 -1.06 -10.00
CA THR A 76 5.84 0.19 -10.52
C THR A 76 5.15 1.03 -9.47
N HIS A 77 4.53 0.37 -8.48
CA HIS A 77 3.81 0.99 -7.37
C HIS A 77 4.44 0.56 -6.05
N LEU A 78 4.81 1.51 -5.21
CA LEU A 78 5.52 1.24 -3.96
C LEU A 78 4.86 1.94 -2.78
N CYS A 79 4.67 1.24 -1.68
CA CYS A 79 4.25 1.86 -0.43
C CYS A 79 5.37 1.78 0.62
N ILE A 80 5.55 2.88 1.36
CA ILE A 80 6.44 2.94 2.52
C ILE A 80 5.57 3.23 3.76
N GLY A 81 5.33 2.21 4.57
CA GLY A 81 4.53 2.25 5.80
C GLY A 81 5.40 2.23 7.06
N ALA A 82 4.85 2.72 8.15
CA ALA A 82 5.51 2.71 9.46
C ALA A 82 5.44 1.34 10.13
N HIS A 83 4.23 0.76 10.18
CA HIS A 83 3.95 -0.49 10.89
C HIS A 83 3.40 -1.56 9.94
N PRO A 84 3.55 -2.85 10.28
CA PRO A 84 2.78 -3.88 9.58
C PRO A 84 1.28 -3.55 9.66
N ASP A 85 0.55 -3.63 8.54
CA ASP A 85 -0.85 -3.22 8.26
C ASP A 85 -1.02 -1.83 7.62
N ASP A 86 -0.11 -0.90 7.79
CA ASP A 86 -0.24 0.45 7.20
C ASP A 86 -0.36 0.41 5.67
N ILE A 87 0.37 -0.50 5.02
CA ILE A 87 0.37 -0.64 3.55
C ILE A 87 -1.03 -0.94 3.04
N GLU A 88 -1.68 -1.94 3.61
CA GLU A 88 -3.00 -2.42 3.22
C GLU A 88 -4.10 -1.42 3.59
N ALA A 89 -3.86 -0.67 4.67
CA ALA A 89 -4.76 0.39 5.12
C ALA A 89 -4.77 1.58 4.14
N MET A 90 -3.60 2.10 3.76
CA MET A 90 -3.49 3.36 3.03
C MET A 90 -3.25 3.20 1.52
N ALA A 91 -2.61 2.13 1.07
CA ALA A 91 -2.19 1.94 -0.32
C ALA A 91 -2.99 0.87 -1.08
N TYR A 92 -4.20 0.52 -0.63
CA TYR A 92 -5.03 -0.48 -1.31
C TYR A 92 -5.28 -0.13 -2.79
N HIS A 93 -5.39 1.14 -3.13
CA HIS A 93 -5.47 1.60 -4.53
C HIS A 93 -4.32 1.04 -5.38
N GLY A 94 -3.08 1.16 -4.90
CA GLY A 94 -1.90 0.65 -5.60
C GLY A 94 -1.87 -0.88 -5.68
N ILE A 95 -2.28 -1.56 -4.58
CA ILE A 95 -2.39 -3.02 -4.56
C ILE A 95 -3.40 -3.47 -5.61
N ALA A 96 -4.60 -2.90 -5.62
CA ALA A 96 -5.66 -3.25 -6.58
C ALA A 96 -5.28 -2.93 -8.03
N ALA A 97 -4.53 -1.84 -8.27
CA ALA A 97 -4.06 -1.46 -9.60
C ALA A 97 -3.05 -2.44 -10.20
N CYS A 98 -2.35 -3.21 -9.34
CA CYS A 98 -1.33 -4.18 -9.75
C CYS A 98 -1.82 -5.63 -9.69
N PHE A 99 -2.84 -5.93 -8.88
CA PHE A 99 -3.29 -7.28 -8.60
C PHE A 99 -3.68 -8.06 -9.87
N GLY A 100 -3.06 -9.23 -10.05
CA GLY A 100 -3.28 -10.10 -11.21
C GLY A 100 -2.79 -9.53 -12.55
N ARG A 101 -1.94 -8.51 -12.55
CA ARG A 101 -1.39 -7.91 -13.78
C ARG A 101 0.02 -8.42 -14.08
N THR A 102 0.41 -8.28 -15.36
CA THR A 102 1.74 -8.68 -15.86
C THR A 102 2.60 -7.50 -16.31
N ASP A 103 2.08 -6.29 -16.24
CA ASP A 103 2.73 -5.03 -16.64
C ASP A 103 2.93 -4.05 -15.48
N ARG A 104 2.36 -4.35 -14.31
CA ARG A 104 2.45 -3.53 -13.10
C ARG A 104 2.62 -4.42 -11.88
N TRP A 105 3.47 -4.00 -10.96
CA TRP A 105 3.77 -4.75 -9.74
C TRP A 105 3.81 -3.81 -8.54
N PHE A 106 3.22 -4.29 -7.46
CA PHE A 106 3.21 -3.58 -6.18
C PHE A 106 4.32 -4.08 -5.28
N GLY A 107 5.03 -3.16 -4.59
CA GLY A 107 6.04 -3.46 -3.58
C GLY A 107 5.73 -2.76 -2.26
N GLY A 108 6.16 -3.37 -1.15
CA GLY A 108 5.95 -2.83 0.18
C GLY A 108 7.23 -2.70 1.00
N ILE A 109 7.36 -1.60 1.74
CA ILE A 109 8.41 -1.39 2.73
C ILE A 109 7.76 -1.01 4.06
N ILE A 110 8.08 -1.73 5.13
CA ILE A 110 7.70 -1.38 6.50
C ILE A 110 8.96 -1.04 7.30
N LEU A 111 8.92 0.09 8.00
CA LEU A 111 10.10 0.57 8.74
C LEU A 111 10.23 -0.10 10.10
N THR A 112 9.12 -0.27 10.85
CA THR A 112 9.18 -0.76 12.23
C THR A 112 8.76 -2.21 12.38
N GLN A 113 9.20 -2.79 13.49
CA GLN A 113 8.91 -4.19 13.83
C GLN A 113 7.51 -4.42 14.44
N GLY A 114 6.76 -3.34 14.80
CA GLY A 114 5.41 -3.45 15.36
C GLY A 114 5.32 -3.99 16.78
N ALA A 115 6.41 -4.03 17.57
CA ALA A 115 6.44 -4.55 18.93
C ALA A 115 5.44 -3.89 19.88
N GLY A 116 5.23 -2.57 19.74
CA GLY A 116 4.34 -1.76 20.59
C GLY A 116 2.85 -1.85 20.23
N SER A 117 2.42 -2.86 19.48
CA SER A 117 1.01 -3.06 19.13
C SER A 117 0.12 -3.26 20.36
N ALA A 118 -1.12 -2.78 20.28
CA ALA A 118 -2.14 -3.07 21.29
C ALA A 118 -2.36 -4.58 21.43
N ARG A 119 -2.63 -5.05 22.65
CA ARG A 119 -2.78 -6.49 22.97
C ARG A 119 -4.03 -6.73 23.76
N SER A 120 -4.87 -7.64 23.29
CA SER A 120 -6.02 -8.15 24.02
C SER A 120 -6.35 -9.58 23.58
N GLY A 121 -7.30 -10.24 24.23
CA GLY A 121 -7.71 -11.59 23.90
C GLY A 121 -6.54 -12.58 23.91
N VAL A 122 -6.37 -13.33 22.83
CA VAL A 122 -5.31 -14.35 22.70
C VAL A 122 -3.90 -13.78 22.67
N TYR A 123 -3.76 -12.47 22.45
CA TYR A 123 -2.47 -11.77 22.40
C TYR A 123 -2.12 -11.04 23.69
N ALA A 124 -2.98 -11.06 24.73
CA ALA A 124 -2.85 -10.24 25.94
C ALA A 124 -1.49 -10.44 26.63
N ASP A 125 -1.03 -11.68 26.70
CA ASP A 125 0.18 -12.07 27.43
C ASP A 125 1.43 -12.19 26.53
N PHE A 126 1.34 -11.79 25.24
CA PHE A 126 2.47 -11.87 24.32
C PHE A 126 3.53 -10.83 24.67
N THR A 127 4.80 -11.26 24.66
CA THR A 127 5.95 -10.35 24.80
C THR A 127 6.12 -9.52 23.53
N ASP A 128 6.95 -8.48 23.59
CA ASP A 128 7.30 -7.65 22.42
C ASP A 128 7.94 -8.49 21.32
N GLU A 129 8.82 -9.43 21.67
CA GLU A 129 9.47 -10.33 20.71
C GLU A 129 8.47 -11.28 20.05
N GLN A 130 7.51 -11.79 20.79
CA GLN A 130 6.44 -12.62 20.23
C GLN A 130 5.56 -11.82 19.29
N MET A 131 5.20 -10.58 19.66
CA MET A 131 4.44 -9.68 18.77
C MET A 131 5.20 -9.35 17.48
N VAL A 132 6.50 -9.08 17.54
CA VAL A 132 7.34 -8.89 16.36
C VAL A 132 7.24 -10.07 15.39
N GLN A 133 7.29 -11.32 15.91
CA GLN A 133 7.18 -12.51 15.06
C GLN A 133 5.77 -12.69 14.49
N VAL A 134 4.72 -12.35 15.23
CA VAL A 134 3.34 -12.37 14.72
C VAL A 134 3.18 -11.36 13.60
N ARG A 135 3.52 -10.10 13.86
CA ARG A 135 3.40 -8.98 12.92
C ARG A 135 4.18 -9.22 11.62
N ARG A 136 5.40 -9.76 11.74
CA ARG A 136 6.22 -10.14 10.59
C ARG A 136 5.53 -11.18 9.70
N ARG A 137 4.94 -12.20 10.32
CA ARG A 137 4.21 -13.26 9.59
C ARG A 137 2.92 -12.73 8.94
N GLU A 138 2.20 -11.86 9.63
CA GLU A 138 1.00 -11.22 9.08
C GLU A 138 1.33 -10.40 7.84
N GLN A 139 2.39 -9.58 7.90
CA GLN A 139 2.80 -8.76 6.76
C GLN A 139 3.26 -9.61 5.55
N ARG A 140 3.96 -10.73 5.78
CA ARG A 140 4.28 -11.67 4.70
C ARG A 140 3.03 -12.31 4.09
N LYS A 141 2.05 -12.68 4.90
CA LYS A 141 0.76 -13.19 4.41
C LYS A 141 0.02 -12.15 3.58
N ALA A 142 0.00 -10.90 4.01
CA ALA A 142 -0.60 -9.82 3.25
C ALA A 142 0.09 -9.65 1.89
N ALA A 143 1.41 -9.67 1.85
CA ALA A 143 2.17 -9.62 0.60
C ALA A 143 1.85 -10.78 -0.34
N TYR A 144 1.68 -11.99 0.19
CA TYR A 144 1.28 -13.16 -0.59
C TYR A 144 -0.16 -13.03 -1.12
N VAL A 145 -1.11 -12.64 -0.27
CA VAL A 145 -2.53 -12.46 -0.64
C VAL A 145 -2.70 -11.33 -1.66
N GLY A 146 -1.92 -10.25 -1.53
CA GLY A 146 -1.96 -9.07 -2.39
C GLY A 146 -1.15 -9.20 -3.68
N ASP A 147 -0.50 -10.33 -3.92
CA ASP A 147 0.36 -10.57 -5.09
C ASP A 147 1.48 -9.50 -5.22
N TYR A 148 2.15 -9.20 -4.09
CA TYR A 148 3.22 -8.21 -4.10
C TYR A 148 4.45 -8.73 -4.83
N SER A 149 5.15 -7.85 -5.54
CA SER A 149 6.44 -8.19 -6.11
C SER A 149 7.49 -8.49 -5.04
N PHE A 150 7.50 -7.66 -3.99
CA PHE A 150 8.35 -7.87 -2.82
C PHE A 150 7.76 -7.18 -1.59
N GLN A 151 8.18 -7.65 -0.43
CA GLN A 151 7.92 -7.03 0.87
C GLN A 151 9.23 -6.96 1.65
N VAL A 152 9.59 -5.76 2.13
CA VAL A 152 10.72 -5.55 3.04
C VAL A 152 10.20 -5.00 4.36
N GLN A 153 10.60 -5.61 5.47
CA GLN A 153 10.36 -5.11 6.83
C GLN A 153 11.72 -4.81 7.45
N LEU A 154 12.05 -3.52 7.59
CA LEU A 154 13.39 -3.09 8.03
C LEU A 154 13.68 -3.37 9.52
N GLY A 155 12.63 -3.57 10.32
CA GLY A 155 12.77 -4.05 11.69
C GLY A 155 13.32 -3.05 12.70
N TYR A 156 13.25 -1.75 12.43
CA TYR A 156 13.62 -0.71 13.40
C TYR A 156 12.57 -0.61 14.53
N SER A 157 12.99 -0.13 15.70
CA SER A 157 12.02 0.27 16.73
C SER A 157 11.37 1.61 16.36
N SER A 158 10.13 1.83 16.83
CA SER A 158 9.44 3.12 16.66
C SER A 158 10.20 4.29 17.29
N ALA A 159 10.95 4.04 18.38
CA ALA A 159 11.80 5.04 19.00
C ALA A 159 12.96 5.42 18.05
N LYS A 160 13.58 4.42 17.40
CA LYS A 160 14.73 4.66 16.51
C LYS A 160 14.37 5.49 15.30
N ILE A 161 13.25 5.21 14.64
CA ILE A 161 12.87 5.98 13.44
C ILE A 161 12.41 7.41 13.75
N LYS A 162 12.06 7.73 15.01
CA LYS A 162 11.76 9.11 15.45
C LYS A 162 13.01 9.98 15.64
N GLU A 163 14.19 9.39 15.60
CA GLU A 163 15.41 10.17 15.55
C GLU A 163 15.52 10.91 14.20
N ARG A 164 15.93 12.18 14.23
CA ARG A 164 16.03 13.02 13.02
C ARG A 164 17.03 12.51 11.99
N SER A 165 17.96 11.68 12.40
CA SER A 165 19.00 11.12 11.54
C SER A 165 19.24 9.66 11.89
N VAL A 166 18.93 8.78 10.95
CA VAL A 166 19.21 7.35 11.00
C VAL A 166 19.88 6.96 9.68
N PRO A 167 21.20 7.20 9.54
CA PRO A 167 21.90 7.05 8.26
C PRO A 167 21.70 5.66 7.61
N ALA A 168 21.69 4.60 8.41
CA ALA A 168 21.46 3.24 7.94
C ALA A 168 20.07 3.09 7.29
N LEU A 169 19.02 3.60 7.91
CA LEU A 169 17.64 3.60 7.37
C LEU A 169 17.58 4.41 6.06
N ASP A 170 18.16 5.62 6.06
CA ASP A 170 18.17 6.50 4.88
C ASP A 170 18.89 5.82 3.70
N GLN A 171 19.99 5.09 3.98
CA GLN A 171 20.75 4.33 2.98
C GLN A 171 19.93 3.15 2.46
N ASP A 172 19.29 2.37 3.33
CA ASP A 172 18.46 1.22 2.94
C ASP A 172 17.29 1.64 2.05
N LEU A 173 16.56 2.68 2.45
CA LEU A 173 15.47 3.24 1.64
C LEU A 173 15.96 3.72 0.28
N ARG A 174 17.08 4.45 0.25
CA ARG A 174 17.66 4.94 -0.99
C ARG A 174 18.08 3.82 -1.94
N GLN A 175 18.68 2.74 -1.44
CA GLN A 175 19.06 1.59 -2.27
C GLN A 175 17.83 0.91 -2.90
N ILE A 176 16.78 0.65 -2.11
CA ILE A 176 15.55 0.04 -2.61
C ILE A 176 14.90 0.95 -3.66
N LEU A 177 14.77 2.25 -3.38
CA LEU A 177 14.15 3.23 -4.29
C LEU A 177 14.93 3.40 -5.60
N LEU A 178 16.27 3.38 -5.56
CA LEU A 178 17.10 3.45 -6.76
C LEU A 178 16.91 2.23 -7.66
N LEU A 179 16.77 1.05 -7.07
CA LEU A 179 16.59 -0.20 -7.80
C LEU A 179 15.16 -0.32 -8.34
N ALA A 180 14.14 -0.04 -7.53
CA ALA A 180 12.75 -0.10 -7.91
C ALA A 180 12.39 0.97 -8.94
N SER A 181 12.85 2.21 -8.75
CA SER A 181 12.48 3.36 -9.58
C SER A 181 10.97 3.43 -9.87
N PRO A 182 10.10 3.40 -8.83
CA PRO A 182 8.66 3.27 -8.99
C PRO A 182 8.06 4.50 -9.66
N GLU A 183 6.96 4.28 -10.39
CA GLU A 183 6.17 5.36 -11.01
C GLU A 183 5.32 6.08 -9.97
N VAL A 184 4.73 5.31 -9.05
CA VAL A 184 3.82 5.80 -8.01
C VAL A 184 4.29 5.37 -6.63
N VAL A 185 4.31 6.30 -5.67
CA VAL A 185 4.68 6.02 -4.27
C VAL A 185 3.57 6.46 -3.33
N TYR A 186 3.21 5.58 -2.39
CA TYR A 186 2.24 5.82 -1.33
C TYR A 186 2.95 6.00 0.00
N LEU A 187 2.65 7.07 0.70
CA LEU A 187 3.25 7.47 1.98
C LEU A 187 2.17 7.86 2.99
N HIS A 188 2.55 7.99 4.24
CA HIS A 188 1.74 8.71 5.23
C HIS A 188 1.61 10.20 4.87
N GLN A 189 0.51 10.83 5.22
CA GLN A 189 0.30 12.26 4.99
C GLN A 189 0.93 13.11 6.11
N PRO A 190 1.37 14.35 5.82
CA PRO A 190 2.17 15.15 6.75
C PRO A 190 1.40 15.74 7.94
N ALA A 191 0.08 15.64 7.97
CA ALA A 191 -0.75 16.06 9.08
C ALA A 191 -1.34 14.88 9.88
N ASP A 192 -0.79 13.66 9.73
CA ASP A 192 -1.23 12.54 10.54
C ASP A 192 -0.97 12.81 12.03
N LYS A 193 -1.78 12.21 12.90
CA LYS A 193 -1.67 12.36 14.36
C LYS A 193 -0.77 11.32 15.04
N HIS A 194 -0.19 10.39 14.27
CA HIS A 194 0.70 9.35 14.78
C HIS A 194 2.16 9.71 14.51
N ASP A 195 2.95 9.98 15.55
CA ASP A 195 4.33 10.45 15.42
C ASP A 195 5.23 9.53 14.60
N THR A 196 5.03 8.20 14.72
CA THR A 196 5.80 7.23 13.94
C THR A 196 5.51 7.33 12.44
N HIS A 197 4.26 7.68 12.05
CA HIS A 197 3.90 7.94 10.64
C HIS A 197 4.61 9.18 10.11
N LEU A 198 4.64 10.25 10.92
CA LEU A 198 5.36 11.48 10.53
C LEU A 198 6.87 11.24 10.40
N ALA A 199 7.46 10.47 11.30
CA ALA A 199 8.86 10.08 11.22
C ALA A 199 9.15 9.24 9.97
N THR A 200 8.29 8.27 9.64
CA THR A 200 8.37 7.46 8.42
C THR A 200 8.30 8.34 7.17
N LEU A 201 7.35 9.28 7.13
CA LEU A 201 7.24 10.26 6.03
C LEU A 201 8.54 11.08 5.88
N ALA A 202 9.12 11.54 6.99
CA ALA A 202 10.33 12.35 6.95
C ALA A 202 11.51 11.58 6.32
N HIS A 203 11.74 10.32 6.74
CA HIS A 203 12.77 9.45 6.14
C HIS A 203 12.47 9.13 4.67
N ALA A 204 11.21 8.84 4.34
CA ALA A 204 10.82 8.56 2.96
C ALA A 204 11.03 9.77 2.04
N LEU A 205 10.63 10.98 2.45
CA LEU A 205 10.87 12.21 1.69
C LEU A 205 12.36 12.49 1.52
N LYS A 206 13.15 12.30 2.57
CA LYS A 206 14.61 12.46 2.50
C LYS A 206 15.23 11.50 1.49
N ALA A 207 14.83 10.22 1.51
CA ALA A 207 15.30 9.21 0.57
C ALA A 207 14.88 9.55 -0.88
N LEU A 208 13.60 9.91 -1.12
CA LEU A 208 13.09 10.28 -2.44
C LEU A 208 13.79 11.52 -3.00
N ARG A 209 14.00 12.55 -2.19
CA ARG A 209 14.74 13.77 -2.58
C ARG A 209 16.21 13.49 -2.94
N SER A 210 16.83 12.48 -2.32
CA SER A 210 18.21 12.08 -2.60
C SER A 210 18.38 11.32 -3.93
N LEU A 211 17.29 10.97 -4.61
CA LEU A 211 17.34 10.30 -5.90
C LEU A 211 17.70 11.27 -7.03
N PRO A 212 18.41 10.80 -8.06
CA PRO A 212 18.51 11.55 -9.30
C PRO A 212 17.13 11.93 -9.84
N ALA A 213 16.96 13.10 -10.42
CA ALA A 213 15.65 13.59 -10.88
C ALA A 213 14.92 12.60 -11.81
N ALA A 214 15.65 11.93 -12.71
CA ALA A 214 15.11 10.93 -13.62
C ALA A 214 14.65 9.61 -12.94
N LYS A 215 14.96 9.44 -11.64
CA LYS A 215 14.57 8.27 -10.84
C LYS A 215 13.51 8.60 -9.79
N ARG A 216 13.10 9.86 -9.70
CA ARG A 216 12.02 10.27 -8.80
C ARG A 216 10.68 9.82 -9.37
N PRO A 217 9.74 9.33 -8.54
CA PRO A 217 8.43 8.90 -8.99
C PRO A 217 7.65 10.03 -9.69
N ALA A 218 6.79 9.65 -10.63
CA ALA A 218 5.90 10.58 -11.30
C ALA A 218 4.85 11.14 -10.34
N GLU A 219 4.35 10.29 -9.43
CA GLU A 219 3.31 10.60 -8.46
C GLU A 219 3.68 10.12 -7.06
N VAL A 220 3.43 10.97 -6.07
CA VAL A 220 3.65 10.65 -4.65
C VAL A 220 2.41 11.06 -3.87
N TYR A 221 1.77 10.08 -3.24
CA TYR A 221 0.52 10.25 -2.50
C TYR A 221 0.75 10.16 -0.99
N GLY A 222 0.28 11.18 -0.25
CA GLY A 222 0.16 11.15 1.21
C GLY A 222 -1.24 10.70 1.60
N CYS A 223 -1.38 9.43 1.94
CA CYS A 223 -2.67 8.79 2.14
C CYS A 223 -3.25 9.02 3.54
N GLU A 224 -4.59 8.90 3.64
CA GLU A 224 -5.26 8.83 4.93
C GLU A 224 -4.69 7.72 5.81
N GLY A 225 -4.48 8.04 7.07
CA GLY A 225 -4.03 7.12 8.11
C GLY A 225 -4.88 7.28 9.38
N TRP A 226 -4.25 7.60 10.50
CA TRP A 226 -4.95 7.88 11.74
C TRP A 226 -5.76 9.19 11.69
N ARG A 227 -5.32 10.17 10.91
CA ARG A 227 -6.11 11.34 10.56
C ARG A 227 -6.64 11.19 9.15
N ASN A 228 -7.93 11.48 8.95
CA ASN A 228 -8.53 11.64 7.62
C ASN A 228 -8.13 12.96 6.97
N LEU A 229 -8.62 13.24 5.77
CA LEU A 229 -8.31 14.44 5.00
C LEU A 229 -9.51 15.38 4.82
N ASP A 230 -10.52 15.32 5.70
CA ASP A 230 -11.69 16.22 5.66
C ASP A 230 -11.33 17.69 5.90
N TRP A 231 -10.13 17.96 6.41
CA TRP A 231 -9.57 19.29 6.58
C TRP A 231 -8.91 19.87 5.31
N LEU A 232 -8.95 19.16 4.19
CA LEU A 232 -8.59 19.67 2.88
C LEU A 232 -9.85 20.04 2.10
N ASN A 233 -9.76 21.08 1.27
CA ASN A 233 -10.78 21.34 0.27
C ASN A 233 -10.86 20.20 -0.74
N ASP A 234 -12.03 19.96 -1.33
CA ASP A 234 -12.25 18.79 -2.18
C ASP A 234 -11.39 18.78 -3.45
N ASP A 235 -11.11 19.98 -4.01
CA ASP A 235 -10.25 20.16 -5.18
C ASP A 235 -8.75 19.93 -4.89
N GLU A 236 -8.37 19.85 -3.63
CA GLU A 236 -7.00 19.58 -3.18
C GLU A 236 -6.76 18.12 -2.82
N LYS A 237 -7.85 17.32 -2.70
CA LYS A 237 -7.77 15.89 -2.47
C LYS A 237 -7.49 15.13 -3.77
N LYS A 238 -6.69 14.09 -3.69
CA LYS A 238 -6.58 13.08 -4.73
C LYS A 238 -7.54 11.95 -4.43
N LEU A 239 -8.46 11.70 -5.35
CA LEU A 239 -9.40 10.60 -5.29
C LEU A 239 -8.69 9.32 -5.73
N LEU A 240 -8.55 8.37 -4.82
CA LEU A 240 -8.04 7.03 -5.09
C LEU A 240 -9.22 6.06 -5.04
N ASP A 241 -9.68 5.60 -6.20
CA ASP A 241 -10.76 4.61 -6.30
C ASP A 241 -10.30 3.25 -5.78
N VAL A 242 -10.96 2.76 -4.75
CA VAL A 242 -10.70 1.48 -4.10
C VAL A 242 -11.89 0.51 -4.20
N SER A 243 -12.74 0.72 -5.20
CA SER A 243 -13.93 -0.12 -5.45
C SER A 243 -13.58 -1.51 -5.99
N ALA A 244 -12.42 -1.65 -6.65
CA ALA A 244 -12.02 -2.93 -7.25
C ALA A 244 -11.68 -3.98 -6.19
N TYR A 245 -12.04 -5.24 -6.49
CA TYR A 245 -11.69 -6.42 -5.69
C TYR A 245 -12.06 -6.33 -4.19
N PRO A 246 -13.33 -6.09 -3.81
CA PRO A 246 -13.70 -5.91 -2.39
C PRO A 246 -13.38 -7.15 -1.52
N GLY A 247 -13.38 -8.34 -2.12
CA GLY A 247 -12.94 -9.58 -1.45
C GLY A 247 -11.46 -9.55 -1.10
N LEU A 248 -10.60 -9.04 -1.99
CA LEU A 248 -9.18 -8.86 -1.73
C LEU A 248 -8.95 -7.83 -0.61
N ALA A 249 -9.66 -6.69 -0.64
CA ALA A 249 -9.58 -5.67 0.39
C ALA A 249 -9.86 -6.25 1.79
N SER A 250 -10.93 -7.06 1.89
CA SER A 250 -11.31 -7.72 3.14
C SER A 250 -10.29 -8.78 3.57
N ALA A 251 -9.80 -9.59 2.63
CA ALA A 251 -8.80 -10.62 2.90
C ALA A 251 -7.49 -10.03 3.42
N LEU A 252 -7.01 -8.94 2.80
CA LEU A 252 -5.79 -8.24 3.21
C LEU A 252 -5.89 -7.72 4.64
N MET A 253 -7.00 -7.08 5.01
CA MET A 253 -7.19 -6.63 6.39
C MET A 253 -7.41 -7.78 7.36
N GLY A 254 -8.02 -8.86 6.91
CA GLY A 254 -8.28 -10.06 7.72
C GLY A 254 -7.02 -10.80 8.17
N VAL A 255 -5.89 -10.68 7.45
CA VAL A 255 -4.64 -11.36 7.85
C VAL A 255 -3.99 -10.75 9.09
N PHE A 256 -4.34 -9.51 9.47
CA PHE A 256 -3.79 -8.82 10.64
C PHE A 256 -4.60 -9.13 11.91
N ASP A 257 -4.75 -10.41 12.22
CA ASP A 257 -5.53 -10.86 13.37
C ASP A 257 -5.03 -10.29 14.69
N SER A 258 -3.71 -10.12 14.83
CA SER A 258 -3.14 -9.51 16.03
C SER A 258 -3.65 -8.10 16.31
N GLN A 259 -4.11 -7.39 15.30
CA GLN A 259 -4.73 -6.09 15.46
C GLN A 259 -6.26 -6.21 15.59
N ASN A 260 -6.91 -6.95 14.69
CA ASN A 260 -8.38 -7.10 14.69
C ASN A 260 -8.88 -7.74 15.96
N SER A 261 -8.34 -8.90 16.36
CA SER A 261 -8.63 -9.58 17.62
C SER A 261 -7.90 -8.93 18.81
N GLY A 262 -6.80 -8.24 18.54
CA GLY A 262 -6.02 -7.50 19.53
C GLY A 262 -6.63 -6.15 19.98
N GLY A 263 -7.81 -5.75 19.44
CA GLY A 263 -8.62 -4.65 19.94
C GLY A 263 -8.70 -3.41 19.04
N LYS A 264 -8.28 -3.46 17.77
CA LYS A 264 -8.30 -2.30 16.86
C LYS A 264 -9.37 -2.34 15.78
N ARG A 265 -9.96 -3.46 15.47
CA ARG A 265 -11.05 -3.64 14.50
C ARG A 265 -10.84 -2.88 13.18
N TYR A 266 -9.63 -2.93 12.60
CA TYR A 266 -9.33 -2.34 11.29
C TYR A 266 -10.11 -2.99 10.16
N ASP A 267 -10.48 -4.26 10.34
CA ASP A 267 -11.36 -5.04 9.47
C ASP A 267 -12.73 -4.37 9.25
N LEU A 268 -13.21 -3.60 10.20
CA LEU A 268 -14.46 -2.83 10.11
C LEU A 268 -14.22 -1.35 9.80
N ALA A 269 -13.22 -0.75 10.43
CA ALA A 269 -13.01 0.69 10.35
C ALA A 269 -12.60 1.15 8.95
N LEU A 270 -11.74 0.39 8.25
CA LEU A 270 -11.26 0.77 6.93
C LEU A 270 -12.33 0.65 5.83
N PRO A 271 -13.08 -0.45 5.71
CA PRO A 271 -14.21 -0.50 4.79
C PRO A 271 -15.25 0.58 5.05
N ALA A 272 -15.59 0.83 6.32
CA ALA A 272 -16.54 1.89 6.69
C ALA A 272 -16.06 3.29 6.25
N ARG A 273 -14.78 3.62 6.47
CA ARG A 273 -14.20 4.89 6.01
C ARG A 273 -14.24 5.01 4.49
N ARG A 274 -13.82 3.97 3.76
CA ARG A 274 -13.80 3.97 2.29
C ARG A 274 -15.19 4.15 1.71
N THR A 275 -16.20 3.48 2.28
CA THR A 275 -17.59 3.63 1.89
C THR A 275 -18.13 5.03 2.22
N ALA A 276 -17.86 5.55 3.43
CA ALA A 276 -18.25 6.89 3.82
C ALA A 276 -17.63 7.97 2.90
N ASN A 277 -16.34 7.84 2.58
CA ASN A 277 -15.68 8.74 1.63
C ASN A 277 -16.37 8.73 0.26
N ALA A 278 -16.79 7.56 -0.23
CA ALA A 278 -17.48 7.44 -1.52
C ALA A 278 -18.86 8.11 -1.50
N THR A 279 -19.64 7.89 -0.45
CA THR A 279 -20.98 8.46 -0.32
C THR A 279 -20.97 9.97 -0.06
N PHE A 280 -20.04 10.46 0.77
CA PHE A 280 -19.96 11.89 1.10
C PHE A 280 -19.12 12.70 0.11
N HIS A 281 -18.59 12.08 -0.93
CA HIS A 281 -17.78 12.76 -1.96
C HIS A 281 -18.57 13.83 -2.71
N ASN A 282 -19.81 13.54 -3.10
CA ASN A 282 -20.65 14.49 -3.84
C ASN A 282 -22.10 14.47 -3.34
N PRO A 283 -22.58 15.56 -2.72
CA PRO A 283 -23.91 15.61 -2.14
C PRO A 283 -25.07 15.67 -3.16
N HIS A 284 -24.77 15.86 -4.47
CA HIS A 284 -25.77 16.16 -5.49
C HIS A 284 -25.88 15.10 -6.57
N THR A 285 -25.06 14.04 -6.53
CA THR A 285 -25.07 12.95 -7.52
C THR A 285 -25.20 11.59 -6.84
N VAL A 286 -25.63 10.59 -7.62
CA VAL A 286 -25.59 9.19 -7.17
C VAL A 286 -24.13 8.76 -6.99
N ASP A 287 -23.85 7.93 -5.99
CA ASP A 287 -22.52 7.40 -5.72
C ASP A 287 -21.90 6.72 -6.96
N ALA A 288 -20.80 7.26 -7.44
CA ALA A 288 -20.07 6.73 -8.60
C ALA A 288 -19.06 5.63 -8.19
N TYR A 289 -18.69 5.58 -6.92
CA TYR A 289 -17.68 4.68 -6.35
C TYR A 289 -18.28 3.87 -5.20
N GLN A 290 -17.78 2.64 -4.99
CA GLN A 290 -18.10 1.83 -3.82
C GLN A 290 -17.17 2.10 -2.64
N GLY A 291 -16.01 2.65 -2.91
CA GLY A 291 -15.02 3.02 -1.90
C GLY A 291 -13.99 4.00 -2.44
N ILE A 292 -13.65 4.99 -1.63
CA ILE A 292 -12.62 5.98 -1.92
C ILE A 292 -11.63 6.03 -0.75
N THR A 293 -10.35 6.10 -1.05
CA THR A 293 -9.31 6.56 -0.12
C THR A 293 -8.86 7.94 -0.58
N TRP A 294 -8.85 8.91 0.34
CA TRP A 294 -8.32 10.23 0.03
C TRP A 294 -6.82 10.28 0.21
N ALA A 295 -6.15 11.06 -0.64
CA ALA A 295 -4.73 11.35 -0.53
C ALA A 295 -4.42 12.83 -0.80
N MET A 296 -3.26 13.28 -0.33
CA MET A 296 -2.62 14.54 -0.70
C MET A 296 -1.62 14.28 -1.83
N ASP A 297 -1.50 15.20 -2.77
CA ASP A 297 -0.39 15.16 -3.73
C ASP A 297 0.90 15.66 -3.08
N LEU A 298 1.80 14.76 -2.73
CA LEU A 298 3.11 15.08 -2.16
C LEU A 298 4.22 15.19 -3.23
N THR A 299 3.88 15.04 -4.51
CA THR A 299 4.84 15.14 -5.62
C THR A 299 5.63 16.46 -5.59
N PRO A 300 5.01 17.63 -5.30
CA PRO A 300 5.77 18.88 -5.16
C PRO A 300 6.86 18.83 -4.09
N LEU A 301 6.60 18.15 -2.96
CA LEU A 301 7.61 17.99 -1.89
C LEU A 301 8.82 17.16 -2.30
N VAL A 302 8.66 16.26 -3.28
CA VAL A 302 9.76 15.44 -3.80
C VAL A 302 10.51 16.17 -4.92
N ARG A 303 9.81 16.92 -5.75
CA ARG A 303 10.40 17.66 -6.89
C ARG A 303 11.16 18.90 -6.45
N ASP A 304 10.62 19.64 -5.50
CA ASP A 304 11.23 20.84 -4.92
C ASP A 304 11.78 20.52 -3.52
N GLU A 305 13.12 20.38 -3.44
CA GLU A 305 13.81 20.07 -2.19
C GLU A 305 13.77 21.25 -1.20
N THR A 306 13.51 22.45 -1.67
CA THR A 306 13.42 23.66 -0.84
C THR A 306 12.05 23.82 -0.19
N LEU A 307 11.02 23.20 -0.75
CA LEU A 307 9.66 23.25 -0.21
C LEU A 307 9.58 22.51 1.12
N SER A 308 9.36 23.28 2.20
CA SER A 308 9.19 22.70 3.53
C SER A 308 7.85 21.95 3.66
N PRO A 309 7.82 20.72 4.20
CA PRO A 309 6.55 20.03 4.53
C PRO A 309 5.66 20.86 5.45
N LEU A 310 6.24 21.62 6.39
CA LEU A 310 5.48 22.52 7.26
C LEU A 310 4.79 23.63 6.47
N THR A 311 5.53 24.33 5.62
CA THR A 311 4.95 25.40 4.76
C THR A 311 3.88 24.84 3.83
N PHE A 312 4.10 23.65 3.27
CA PHE A 312 3.14 22.95 2.43
C PHE A 312 1.82 22.68 3.17
N VAL A 313 1.87 22.12 4.38
CA VAL A 313 0.66 21.86 5.20
C VAL A 313 -0.02 23.16 5.65
N GLN A 314 0.76 24.16 6.06
CA GLN A 314 0.19 25.45 6.47
C GLN A 314 -0.61 26.10 5.35
N ALA A 315 -0.10 26.07 4.12
CA ALA A 315 -0.82 26.60 2.97
C ALA A 315 -2.17 25.90 2.74
N GLN A 316 -2.25 24.57 2.95
CA GLN A 316 -3.50 23.82 2.87
C GLN A 316 -4.48 24.23 3.99
N LEU A 317 -4.00 24.32 5.23
CA LEU A 317 -4.82 24.77 6.36
C LEU A 317 -5.36 26.18 6.19
N ASP A 318 -4.57 27.10 5.63
CA ASP A 318 -4.99 28.47 5.36
C ASP A 318 -6.12 28.54 4.33
N ARG A 319 -6.05 27.71 3.26
CA ARG A 319 -7.12 27.62 2.27
C ARG A 319 -8.40 27.03 2.85
N PHE A 320 -8.29 25.97 3.64
CA PHE A 320 -9.45 25.40 4.34
C PHE A 320 -10.09 26.42 5.30
N ARG A 321 -9.27 27.10 6.09
CA ARG A 321 -9.75 28.19 6.97
C ARG A 321 -10.50 29.27 6.18
N ALA A 322 -9.95 29.69 5.03
CA ALA A 322 -10.57 30.72 4.20
C ALA A 322 -11.93 30.26 3.62
N ASP A 323 -12.02 29.02 3.13
CA ASP A 323 -13.28 28.45 2.62
C ASP A 323 -14.35 28.39 3.72
N VAL A 324 -14.00 27.86 4.89
CA VAL A 324 -14.93 27.78 6.04
C VAL A 324 -15.39 29.17 6.47
N THR A 325 -14.46 30.14 6.57
CA THR A 325 -14.80 31.53 6.93
C THR A 325 -15.79 32.14 5.95
N ALA A 326 -15.50 32.05 4.64
CA ALA A 326 -16.38 32.63 3.61
C ALA A 326 -17.78 31.99 3.58
N ARG A 327 -17.86 30.67 3.88
CA ARG A 327 -19.17 29.99 3.98
C ARG A 327 -19.96 30.43 5.20
N VAL A 328 -19.32 30.52 6.37
CA VAL A 328 -19.98 30.99 7.60
C VAL A 328 -20.46 32.41 7.44
N GLU A 329 -19.61 33.36 7.00
CA GLU A 329 -19.98 34.78 6.81
C GLU A 329 -21.13 34.97 5.80
N ARG A 330 -21.34 34.05 4.88
CA ARG A 330 -22.46 34.14 3.91
C ARG A 330 -23.82 33.95 4.56
N TYR A 331 -23.90 33.19 5.65
CA TYR A 331 -25.20 32.77 6.23
C TYR A 331 -25.41 33.27 7.66
N PHE A 332 -24.39 33.84 8.29
CA PHE A 332 -24.46 34.40 9.64
C PHE A 332 -24.02 35.86 9.70
#